data_decc2d50ba65ed25630473a5f82b5277
#
_entry.id   decc2d50ba65ed25630473a5f82b5277
#
_cell.length_a   1.000
_cell.length_b   1.000
_cell.length_c   1.000
_cell.angle_alpha   90.00
_cell.angle_beta   90.00
_cell.angle_gamma   90.00
#
_symmetry.space_group_name_H-M   'P 1'
#
loop_
_entity.id
_entity.type
_entity.pdbx_description
1 polymer ?
#
loop_
_entity_poly.entity_id
_entity_poly.type
_entity_poly.pdbx_seq_one_letter_code
_entity_poly.pdbx_strand_id
1 'polypeptide(L)'
;MAVKRVFFFGGGKAEGNGAMKDVLGGKGAGLAEMTNLGVPVPPGFTISTEACNLYYGNRGKLPQDLKAEIAANLSKLERVIGKKLGDPKNPLLVSVRSGSKFSMPGMMDTVLNLGLNDKTVEGLARKSGNPRFAYDSYRRFLMMFSDVVLDLSKGNFEHIFDAKKQERGVAHDVDLTVEDLMDVCGKFKALVKERQKKEFPQDPLVQLELARDAVFRSWNNDRAKYYRKTNGIPDDIGTAVNVQAMVFGNMGDDCATGVGFTRNPATGAKEFYGEYLVNAQGEDVVAGIRTPHQIRDMKKELPRVFDQLMRITAKLEKHYKDVQDFEFTVESNKLYMLQTRNGKRTAAAAVKIAVDMVKEKLITKEEALLRLEPQQIDQLLHPVIDPKAKLEIVAKGLPASPGAATGAVVFHANKAVEWATEGKDVILVRKETSPDDIHGMDVARGILTAKGGMTSHAAVVARQMGKTCVAGCDAIDVDEKTNRFMVGGKVVREGDFISLNGTTGEVILGKVPLIAPAMSGSFGVFMSWADAVRRLKVR
;
A
#
# COMPACT_ATOMS: atom_id res chain seq x y z
N MET A 1 -4.18 38.10 6.64
CA MET A 1 -4.37 37.23 5.45
C MET A 1 -5.03 35.95 5.91
N ALA A 2 -6.04 35.44 5.18
CA ALA A 2 -6.66 34.15 5.51
C ALA A 2 -5.61 33.06 5.39
N VAL A 3 -5.58 32.14 6.36
CA VAL A 3 -4.65 30.99 6.35
C VAL A 3 -5.08 30.05 5.22
N LYS A 4 -4.20 29.76 4.27
CA LYS A 4 -4.45 28.83 3.17
C LYS A 4 -4.46 27.39 3.69
N ARG A 5 -5.52 26.65 3.38
CA ARG A 5 -5.71 25.26 3.85
C ARG A 5 -5.94 24.25 2.74
N VAL A 6 -6.10 24.71 1.50
CA VAL A 6 -6.25 23.83 0.33
C VAL A 6 -5.18 24.18 -0.71
N PHE A 7 -4.42 23.17 -1.15
CA PHE A 7 -3.24 23.33 -1.99
C PHE A 7 -3.41 22.54 -3.28
N PHE A 8 -3.46 23.25 -4.40
CA PHE A 8 -3.62 22.66 -5.72
C PHE A 8 -2.30 22.11 -6.26
N PHE A 9 -2.36 21.00 -7.01
CA PHE A 9 -1.27 20.47 -7.82
C PHE A 9 -1.81 19.98 -9.17
N GLY A 10 -1.10 20.30 -10.25
CA GLY A 10 -1.49 19.92 -11.62
C GLY A 10 -1.06 20.95 -12.64
N GLY A 11 -1.08 20.59 -13.92
CA GLY A 11 -0.61 21.45 -15.00
C GLY A 11 0.88 21.80 -14.92
N GLY A 12 1.69 20.93 -14.33
CA GLY A 12 3.15 21.12 -14.18
C GLY A 12 3.56 22.04 -13.03
N LYS A 13 2.61 22.49 -12.17
CA LYS A 13 2.90 23.36 -11.03
C LYS A 13 2.07 22.98 -9.80
N ALA A 14 2.69 23.01 -8.62
CA ALA A 14 2.00 22.81 -7.37
C ALA A 14 2.15 24.01 -6.42
N GLU A 15 1.17 24.20 -5.56
CA GLU A 15 1.13 25.27 -4.56
C GLU A 15 1.84 24.87 -3.26
N GLY A 16 2.30 23.62 -3.16
CA GLY A 16 3.12 23.07 -2.08
C GLY A 16 4.39 22.42 -2.61
N ASN A 17 5.17 21.80 -1.72
CA ASN A 17 6.39 21.07 -2.04
C ASN A 17 6.67 19.93 -1.04
N GLY A 18 7.75 19.18 -1.25
CA GLY A 18 8.14 18.02 -0.45
C GLY A 18 8.52 18.32 1.01
N ALA A 19 8.86 19.58 1.35
CA ALA A 19 9.17 19.98 2.72
C ALA A 19 7.92 20.20 3.58
N MET A 20 6.74 20.36 2.97
CA MET A 20 5.49 20.71 3.66
C MET A 20 4.74 19.49 4.21
N LYS A 21 5.44 18.47 4.69
CA LYS A 21 4.81 17.23 5.20
C LYS A 21 3.92 17.46 6.42
N ASP A 22 4.19 18.48 7.22
CA ASP A 22 3.37 18.82 8.38
C ASP A 22 1.99 19.36 7.98
N VAL A 23 1.91 20.04 6.83
CA VAL A 23 0.68 20.67 6.31
C VAL A 23 -0.04 19.77 5.32
N LEU A 24 0.70 19.15 4.39
CA LEU A 24 0.14 18.38 3.27
C LEU A 24 0.09 16.87 3.54
N GLY A 25 0.66 16.42 4.66
CA GLY A 25 0.97 15.02 4.88
C GLY A 25 2.03 14.49 3.90
N GLY A 26 2.49 13.28 4.11
CA GLY A 26 3.52 12.68 3.25
C GLY A 26 3.06 12.50 1.80
N LYS A 27 1.80 12.10 1.61
CA LYS A 27 1.22 11.86 0.26
C LYS A 27 1.03 13.16 -0.50
N GLY A 28 0.42 14.18 0.10
CA GLY A 28 0.20 15.48 -0.54
C GLY A 28 1.52 16.20 -0.86
N ALA A 29 2.49 16.18 0.05
CA ALA A 29 3.82 16.73 -0.18
C ALA A 29 4.54 16.02 -1.34
N GLY A 30 4.46 14.68 -1.42
CA GLY A 30 5.03 13.90 -2.53
C GLY A 30 4.37 14.21 -3.88
N LEU A 31 3.04 14.35 -3.93
CA LEU A 31 2.31 14.73 -5.14
C LEU A 31 2.70 16.14 -5.62
N ALA A 32 2.80 17.10 -4.70
CA ALA A 32 3.24 18.45 -5.01
C ALA A 32 4.69 18.47 -5.54
N GLU A 33 5.60 17.75 -4.88
CA GLU A 33 7.00 17.68 -5.29
C GLU A 33 7.17 17.04 -6.67
N MET A 34 6.54 15.88 -6.91
CA MET A 34 6.56 15.24 -8.22
C MET A 34 6.01 16.16 -9.32
N THR A 35 4.94 16.90 -9.04
CA THR A 35 4.37 17.86 -10.00
C THR A 35 5.37 18.98 -10.31
N ASN A 36 6.03 19.56 -9.30
CA ASN A 36 7.05 20.61 -9.47
C ASN A 36 8.30 20.08 -10.22
N LEU A 37 8.60 18.80 -10.06
CA LEU A 37 9.66 18.12 -10.83
C LEU A 37 9.27 17.84 -12.29
N GLY A 38 8.05 18.16 -12.71
CA GLY A 38 7.55 17.85 -14.05
C GLY A 38 7.32 16.35 -14.30
N VAL A 39 7.12 15.59 -13.24
CA VAL A 39 6.67 14.19 -13.32
C VAL A 39 5.17 14.19 -13.65
N PRO A 40 4.68 13.31 -14.54
CA PRO A 40 3.26 13.23 -14.87
C PRO A 40 2.46 12.71 -13.67
N VAL A 41 1.79 13.63 -12.98
CA VAL A 41 0.91 13.37 -11.84
C VAL A 41 -0.51 13.76 -12.22
N PRO A 42 -1.54 12.92 -11.98
CA PRO A 42 -2.92 13.33 -12.18
C PRO A 42 -3.22 14.56 -11.31
N PRO A 43 -3.83 15.62 -11.85
CA PRO A 43 -4.12 16.84 -11.10
C PRO A 43 -5.04 16.60 -9.91
N GLY A 44 -4.93 17.47 -8.90
CA GLY A 44 -5.74 17.39 -7.70
C GLY A 44 -5.46 18.54 -6.73
N PHE A 45 -5.96 18.39 -5.53
CA PHE A 45 -5.67 19.30 -4.43
C PHE A 45 -5.60 18.54 -3.10
N THR A 46 -4.83 19.10 -2.17
CA THR A 46 -4.67 18.57 -0.81
C THR A 46 -5.35 19.52 0.18
N ILE A 47 -6.28 19.01 0.96
CA ILE A 47 -6.85 19.67 2.14
C ILE A 47 -5.92 19.36 3.30
N SER A 48 -5.43 20.39 3.99
CA SER A 48 -4.33 20.29 4.96
C SER A 48 -4.68 19.52 6.23
N THR A 49 -3.65 19.09 6.97
CA THR A 49 -3.78 18.49 8.30
C THR A 49 -4.46 19.42 9.31
N GLU A 50 -4.25 20.74 9.18
CA GLU A 50 -4.94 21.76 9.99
C GLU A 50 -6.46 21.69 9.81
N ALA A 51 -6.94 21.43 8.58
CA ALA A 51 -8.38 21.26 8.32
C ALA A 51 -8.96 20.04 9.08
N CYS A 52 -8.17 18.97 9.28
CA CYS A 52 -8.56 17.84 10.13
C CYS A 52 -8.74 18.27 11.59
N ASN A 53 -7.81 19.04 12.13
CA ASN A 53 -7.88 19.53 13.49
C ASN A 53 -9.07 20.51 13.67
N LEU A 54 -9.34 21.37 12.70
CA LEU A 54 -10.54 22.21 12.68
C LEU A 54 -11.84 21.40 12.61
N TYR A 55 -11.86 20.31 11.81
CA TYR A 55 -13.02 19.42 11.76
C TYR A 55 -13.35 18.83 13.13
N TYR A 56 -12.35 18.33 13.85
CA TYR A 56 -12.56 17.81 15.20
C TYR A 56 -12.89 18.91 16.21
N GLY A 57 -12.21 20.04 16.16
CA GLY A 57 -12.49 21.21 17.03
C GLY A 57 -13.90 21.75 16.86
N ASN A 58 -14.49 21.65 15.67
CA ASN A 58 -15.85 22.10 15.33
C ASN A 58 -16.88 20.95 15.32
N ARG A 59 -16.67 19.91 16.13
CA ARG A 59 -17.61 18.78 16.30
C ARG A 59 -18.03 18.13 14.97
N GLY A 60 -17.08 17.89 14.07
CA GLY A 60 -17.31 17.24 12.78
C GLY A 60 -17.88 18.15 11.68
N LYS A 61 -17.72 19.47 11.80
CA LYS A 61 -18.16 20.44 10.79
C LYS A 61 -17.00 21.31 10.33
N LEU A 62 -16.89 21.50 9.03
CA LEU A 62 -15.92 22.44 8.47
C LEU A 62 -16.45 23.88 8.48
N PRO A 63 -15.59 24.87 8.74
CA PRO A 63 -15.92 26.28 8.58
C PRO A 63 -16.34 26.60 7.14
N GLN A 64 -17.18 27.61 6.96
CA GLN A 64 -17.74 27.97 5.65
C GLN A 64 -16.67 28.48 4.66
N ASP A 65 -15.68 29.23 5.14
CA ASP A 65 -14.55 29.70 4.36
C ASP A 65 -13.72 28.54 3.79
N LEU A 66 -13.48 27.48 4.57
CA LEU A 66 -12.80 26.28 4.11
C LEU A 66 -13.63 25.49 3.09
N LYS A 67 -14.94 25.42 3.26
CA LYS A 67 -15.83 24.82 2.23
C LYS A 67 -15.75 25.59 0.91
N ALA A 68 -15.73 26.90 0.95
CA ALA A 68 -15.58 27.75 -0.24
C ALA A 68 -14.19 27.52 -0.90
N GLU A 69 -13.13 27.38 -0.11
CA GLU A 69 -11.79 27.10 -0.62
C GLU A 69 -11.71 25.75 -1.32
N ILE A 70 -12.37 24.70 -0.76
CA ILE A 70 -12.47 23.37 -1.39
C ILE A 70 -13.23 23.46 -2.72
N ALA A 71 -14.37 24.15 -2.76
CA ALA A 71 -15.16 24.33 -3.99
C ALA A 71 -14.39 25.09 -5.08
N ALA A 72 -13.62 26.12 -4.72
CA ALA A 72 -12.76 26.84 -5.64
C ALA A 72 -11.66 25.94 -6.26
N ASN A 73 -11.03 25.08 -5.44
CA ASN A 73 -10.02 24.15 -5.91
C ASN A 73 -10.62 23.01 -6.76
N LEU A 74 -11.83 22.54 -6.46
CA LEU A 74 -12.56 21.60 -7.32
C LEU A 74 -12.83 22.22 -8.69
N SER A 75 -13.34 23.45 -8.75
CA SER A 75 -13.56 24.18 -10.01
C SER A 75 -12.27 24.40 -10.79
N LYS A 76 -11.13 24.59 -10.10
CA LYS A 76 -9.80 24.67 -10.73
C LYS A 76 -9.39 23.33 -11.32
N LEU A 77 -9.65 22.21 -10.61
CA LEU A 77 -9.39 20.84 -11.08
C LEU A 77 -10.20 20.54 -12.34
N GLU A 78 -11.49 20.83 -12.32
CA GLU A 78 -12.40 20.65 -13.46
C GLU A 78 -11.91 21.38 -14.73
N ARG A 79 -11.47 22.62 -14.57
CA ARG A 79 -10.91 23.41 -15.69
C ARG A 79 -9.62 22.83 -16.24
N VAL A 80 -8.72 22.37 -15.37
CA VAL A 80 -7.42 21.82 -15.79
C VAL A 80 -7.59 20.51 -16.55
N ILE A 81 -8.58 19.69 -16.18
CA ILE A 81 -8.84 18.37 -16.80
C ILE A 81 -9.81 18.48 -17.97
N GLY A 82 -10.65 19.51 -18.02
CA GLY A 82 -11.73 19.63 -19.00
C GLY A 82 -12.88 18.63 -18.79
N LYS A 83 -13.07 18.18 -17.54
CA LYS A 83 -14.17 17.30 -17.10
C LYS A 83 -14.84 17.94 -15.89
N LYS A 84 -16.11 17.61 -15.64
CA LYS A 84 -16.85 18.13 -14.50
C LYS A 84 -17.34 17.01 -13.59
N LEU A 85 -17.26 17.22 -12.29
CA LEU A 85 -17.80 16.29 -11.30
C LEU A 85 -19.34 16.23 -11.45
N GLY A 86 -19.87 15.01 -11.69
CA GLY A 86 -21.29 14.82 -11.91
C GLY A 86 -21.79 15.07 -13.34
N ASP A 87 -20.92 15.41 -14.29
CA ASP A 87 -21.34 15.53 -15.71
C ASP A 87 -21.76 14.16 -16.26
N PRO A 88 -23.02 13.99 -16.71
CA PRO A 88 -23.49 12.72 -17.22
C PRO A 88 -22.91 12.33 -18.59
N LYS A 89 -22.16 13.22 -19.26
CA LYS A 89 -21.55 12.97 -20.58
C LYS A 89 -20.05 12.74 -20.49
N ASN A 90 -19.33 13.48 -19.63
CA ASN A 90 -17.88 13.41 -19.49
C ASN A 90 -17.50 13.59 -18.01
N PRO A 91 -17.83 12.62 -17.14
CA PRO A 91 -17.68 12.78 -15.71
C PRO A 91 -16.20 12.90 -15.29
N LEU A 92 -15.92 13.85 -14.41
CA LEU A 92 -14.72 13.82 -13.59
C LEU A 92 -14.95 12.82 -12.47
N LEU A 93 -14.06 11.85 -12.33
CA LEU A 93 -14.00 10.98 -11.18
C LEU A 93 -12.75 11.30 -10.36
N VAL A 94 -12.86 11.22 -9.05
CA VAL A 94 -11.75 11.52 -8.14
C VAL A 94 -11.54 10.41 -7.11
N SER A 95 -10.31 10.29 -6.65
CA SER A 95 -9.98 9.58 -5.43
C SER A 95 -9.93 10.55 -4.25
N VAL A 96 -10.38 10.11 -3.07
CA VAL A 96 -10.29 10.85 -1.81
C VAL A 96 -9.45 9.98 -0.87
N ARG A 97 -8.21 10.41 -0.61
CA ARG A 97 -7.22 9.59 0.08
C ARG A 97 -6.64 10.32 1.28
N SER A 98 -6.46 9.62 2.39
CA SER A 98 -5.74 10.11 3.56
C SER A 98 -4.25 10.38 3.26
N GLY A 99 -3.65 11.31 3.98
CA GLY A 99 -2.24 11.67 3.86
C GLY A 99 -1.69 12.21 5.17
N SER A 100 -1.30 11.34 6.12
CA SER A 100 -0.61 11.75 7.33
C SER A 100 0.87 12.06 7.04
N LYS A 101 1.52 12.84 7.93
CA LYS A 101 2.97 13.09 7.91
C LYS A 101 3.78 11.78 7.91
N PHE A 102 3.34 10.82 8.73
CA PHE A 102 3.93 9.49 8.81
C PHE A 102 3.16 8.51 7.92
N SER A 103 3.90 7.62 7.26
CA SER A 103 3.29 6.54 6.48
C SER A 103 2.65 5.52 7.41
N MET A 104 1.35 5.34 7.29
CA MET A 104 0.54 4.40 8.10
C MET A 104 -0.24 3.48 7.14
N PRO A 105 0.42 2.46 6.55
CA PRO A 105 -0.18 1.63 5.50
C PRO A 105 -1.43 0.89 6.00
N GLY A 106 -2.55 1.01 5.28
CA GLY A 106 -3.81 0.34 5.61
C GLY A 106 -4.56 0.86 6.85
N MET A 107 -3.99 1.83 7.58
CA MET A 107 -4.60 2.29 8.85
C MET A 107 -5.72 3.31 8.65
N MET A 108 -5.69 4.04 7.55
CA MET A 108 -6.68 5.09 7.24
C MET A 108 -7.37 4.81 5.91
N ASP A 109 -8.53 5.43 5.74
CA ASP A 109 -9.44 5.11 4.67
C ASP A 109 -9.14 5.83 3.36
N THR A 110 -9.65 5.26 2.27
CA THR A 110 -9.57 5.75 0.89
C THR A 110 -10.91 5.51 0.20
N VAL A 111 -11.34 6.45 -0.63
CA VAL A 111 -12.49 6.26 -1.53
C VAL A 111 -12.03 6.51 -2.96
N LEU A 112 -12.22 5.54 -3.83
CA LEU A 112 -11.90 5.61 -5.26
C LEU A 112 -13.17 5.75 -6.09
N ASN A 113 -13.02 6.18 -7.34
CA ASN A 113 -14.12 6.30 -8.31
C ASN A 113 -15.27 7.22 -7.86
N LEU A 114 -15.00 8.15 -6.94
CA LEU A 114 -16.01 9.09 -6.45
C LEU A 114 -16.47 10.00 -7.58
N GLY A 115 -17.77 10.23 -7.65
CA GLY A 115 -18.44 10.93 -8.74
C GLY A 115 -19.30 10.02 -9.60
N LEU A 116 -19.18 8.70 -9.43
CA LEU A 116 -20.08 7.73 -10.06
C LEU A 116 -21.46 7.74 -9.40
N ASN A 117 -22.47 7.72 -10.24
CA ASN A 117 -23.88 7.55 -9.91
C ASN A 117 -24.60 6.91 -11.11
N ASP A 118 -25.90 6.73 -11.02
CA ASP A 118 -26.69 6.06 -12.07
C ASP A 118 -26.65 6.79 -13.43
N LYS A 119 -26.32 8.10 -13.45
CA LYS A 119 -26.21 8.89 -14.69
C LYS A 119 -24.79 8.95 -15.21
N THR A 120 -23.83 9.14 -14.31
CA THR A 120 -22.41 9.31 -14.69
C THR A 120 -21.76 8.01 -15.11
N VAL A 121 -22.22 6.84 -14.63
CA VAL A 121 -21.75 5.53 -15.10
C VAL A 121 -22.03 5.33 -16.59
N GLU A 122 -23.21 5.77 -17.07
CA GLU A 122 -23.56 5.75 -18.48
C GLU A 122 -22.66 6.66 -19.33
N GLY A 123 -22.29 7.85 -18.77
CA GLY A 123 -21.35 8.75 -19.41
C GLY A 123 -19.95 8.13 -19.53
N LEU A 124 -19.51 7.48 -18.47
CA LEU A 124 -18.22 6.77 -18.43
C LEU A 124 -18.21 5.61 -19.44
N ALA A 125 -19.29 4.82 -19.51
CA ALA A 125 -19.43 3.72 -20.45
C ALA A 125 -19.33 4.18 -21.90
N ARG A 126 -20.06 5.23 -22.26
CA ARG A 126 -19.99 5.83 -23.61
C ARG A 126 -18.62 6.40 -23.93
N LYS A 127 -18.00 7.11 -22.97
CA LYS A 127 -16.72 7.78 -23.19
C LYS A 127 -15.54 6.81 -23.32
N SER A 128 -15.56 5.74 -22.53
CA SER A 128 -14.51 4.71 -22.57
C SER A 128 -14.72 3.69 -23.72
N GLY A 129 -15.92 3.60 -24.28
CA GLY A 129 -16.31 2.52 -25.19
C GLY A 129 -16.34 1.14 -24.51
N ASN A 130 -16.25 1.09 -23.18
CA ASN A 130 -16.19 -0.13 -22.39
C ASN A 130 -17.22 -0.09 -21.25
N PRO A 131 -18.47 -0.49 -21.50
CA PRO A 131 -19.51 -0.52 -20.47
C PRO A 131 -19.17 -1.41 -19.28
N ARG A 132 -18.48 -2.54 -19.53
CA ARG A 132 -18.06 -3.45 -18.46
C ARG A 132 -17.14 -2.75 -17.46
N PHE A 133 -16.12 -2.04 -17.95
CA PHE A 133 -15.23 -1.22 -17.12
C PHE A 133 -16.01 -0.19 -16.29
N ALA A 134 -16.96 0.50 -16.91
CA ALA A 134 -17.75 1.54 -16.23
C ALA A 134 -18.58 0.94 -15.07
N TYR A 135 -19.26 -0.17 -15.30
CA TYR A 135 -20.09 -0.81 -14.27
C TYR A 135 -19.26 -1.55 -13.21
N ASP A 136 -18.09 -2.11 -13.55
CA ASP A 136 -17.17 -2.63 -12.54
C ASP A 136 -16.62 -1.51 -11.65
N SER A 137 -16.27 -0.36 -12.24
CA SER A 137 -15.86 0.83 -11.46
C SER A 137 -16.97 1.34 -10.55
N TYR A 138 -18.23 1.29 -11.01
CA TYR A 138 -19.39 1.68 -10.19
C TYR A 138 -19.66 0.69 -9.07
N ARG A 139 -19.60 -0.61 -9.34
CA ARG A 139 -19.70 -1.66 -8.31
C ARG A 139 -18.63 -1.47 -7.22
N ARG A 140 -17.36 -1.26 -7.61
CA ARG A 140 -16.25 -1.00 -6.67
C ARG A 140 -16.49 0.25 -5.83
N PHE A 141 -16.96 1.32 -6.46
CA PHE A 141 -17.31 2.56 -5.76
C PHE A 141 -18.44 2.35 -4.74
N LEU A 142 -19.54 1.69 -5.15
CA LEU A 142 -20.67 1.40 -4.26
C LEU A 142 -20.21 0.61 -3.01
N MET A 143 -19.41 -0.43 -3.20
CA MET A 143 -18.90 -1.26 -2.10
C MET A 143 -17.97 -0.45 -1.19
N MET A 144 -16.97 0.23 -1.75
CA MET A 144 -15.98 0.99 -0.99
C MET A 144 -16.60 2.18 -0.26
N PHE A 145 -17.49 2.93 -0.92
CA PHE A 145 -18.19 4.05 -0.30
C PHE A 145 -19.13 3.58 0.83
N SER A 146 -19.79 2.46 0.65
CA SER A 146 -20.68 1.89 1.67
C SER A 146 -19.90 1.44 2.90
N ASP A 147 -18.75 0.82 2.73
CA ASP A 147 -17.89 0.38 3.82
C ASP A 147 -17.26 1.58 4.56
N VAL A 148 -16.58 2.46 3.84
CA VAL A 148 -15.78 3.56 4.40
C VAL A 148 -16.66 4.71 4.91
N VAL A 149 -17.72 5.05 4.21
CA VAL A 149 -18.50 6.27 4.47
C VAL A 149 -19.79 5.99 5.22
N LEU A 150 -20.46 4.87 4.89
CA LEU A 150 -21.75 4.51 5.46
C LEU A 150 -21.65 3.47 6.58
N ASP A 151 -20.44 3.06 6.96
CA ASP A 151 -20.17 2.06 8.02
C ASP A 151 -20.92 0.72 7.81
N LEU A 152 -21.07 0.30 6.54
CA LEU A 152 -21.66 -0.97 6.16
C LEU A 152 -20.56 -1.97 5.80
N SER A 153 -20.40 -3.02 6.58
CA SER A 153 -19.32 -4.02 6.40
C SER A 153 -19.18 -4.51 4.97
N LYS A 154 -17.99 -4.41 4.42
CA LYS A 154 -17.59 -4.86 3.08
C LYS A 154 -18.03 -6.31 2.80
N GLY A 155 -17.94 -7.19 3.80
CA GLY A 155 -18.33 -8.59 3.68
C GLY A 155 -19.76 -8.83 3.21
N ASN A 156 -20.70 -7.92 3.53
CA ASN A 156 -22.07 -8.03 3.04
C ASN A 156 -22.15 -7.86 1.51
N PHE A 157 -21.33 -6.96 0.96
CA PHE A 157 -21.25 -6.70 -0.48
C PHE A 157 -20.48 -7.80 -1.21
N GLU A 158 -19.38 -8.28 -0.60
CA GLU A 158 -18.61 -9.40 -1.12
C GLU A 158 -19.47 -10.66 -1.25
N HIS A 159 -20.33 -10.93 -0.26
CA HIS A 159 -21.24 -12.06 -0.31
C HIS A 159 -22.20 -11.99 -1.52
N ILE A 160 -22.78 -10.82 -1.81
CA ILE A 160 -23.64 -10.62 -2.99
C ILE A 160 -22.85 -10.82 -4.28
N PHE A 161 -21.61 -10.31 -4.32
CA PHE A 161 -20.75 -10.39 -5.48
C PHE A 161 -20.28 -11.83 -5.75
N ASP A 162 -19.89 -12.56 -4.71
CA ASP A 162 -19.51 -13.97 -4.81
C ASP A 162 -20.69 -14.87 -5.19
N ALA A 163 -21.89 -14.59 -4.67
CA ALA A 163 -23.11 -15.29 -5.07
C ALA A 163 -23.39 -15.12 -6.58
N LYS A 164 -23.14 -13.92 -7.14
CA LYS A 164 -23.28 -13.68 -8.58
C LYS A 164 -22.25 -14.46 -9.39
N LYS A 165 -20.99 -14.53 -8.95
CA LYS A 165 -19.97 -15.37 -9.60
C LYS A 165 -20.33 -16.84 -9.59
N GLN A 166 -20.85 -17.34 -8.47
CA GLN A 166 -21.33 -18.73 -8.34
C GLN A 166 -22.52 -19.00 -9.24
N GLU A 167 -23.52 -18.08 -9.30
CA GLU A 167 -24.67 -18.18 -10.20
C GLU A 167 -24.25 -18.32 -11.67
N ARG A 168 -23.17 -17.59 -12.06
CA ARG A 168 -22.63 -17.61 -13.43
C ARG A 168 -21.60 -18.71 -13.67
N GLY A 169 -21.15 -19.42 -12.63
CA GLY A 169 -20.12 -20.45 -12.74
C GLY A 169 -18.74 -19.91 -13.12
N VAL A 170 -18.42 -18.63 -12.78
CA VAL A 170 -17.15 -17.99 -13.10
C VAL A 170 -16.28 -17.81 -11.85
N ALA A 171 -14.94 -17.91 -12.02
CA ALA A 171 -13.99 -17.78 -10.93
C ALA A 171 -13.49 -16.34 -10.75
N HIS A 172 -13.35 -15.58 -11.85
CA HIS A 172 -12.73 -14.26 -11.81
C HIS A 172 -13.73 -13.14 -12.08
N ASP A 173 -13.51 -12.00 -11.45
CA ASP A 173 -14.32 -10.78 -11.62
C ASP A 173 -14.42 -10.34 -13.09
N VAL A 174 -13.34 -10.55 -13.83
CA VAL A 174 -13.23 -10.16 -15.25
C VAL A 174 -14.15 -10.96 -16.17
N ASP A 175 -14.64 -12.11 -15.72
CA ASP A 175 -15.51 -13.00 -16.51
C ASP A 175 -17.00 -12.62 -16.41
N LEU A 176 -17.38 -11.71 -15.50
CA LEU A 176 -18.74 -11.21 -15.36
C LEU A 176 -19.10 -10.25 -16.50
N THR A 177 -20.34 -10.37 -17.01
CA THR A 177 -20.86 -9.51 -18.08
C THR A 177 -21.28 -8.13 -17.55
N VAL A 178 -21.63 -7.23 -18.47
CA VAL A 178 -22.19 -5.91 -18.12
C VAL A 178 -23.49 -6.05 -17.34
N GLU A 179 -24.36 -6.94 -17.78
CA GLU A 179 -25.69 -7.20 -17.18
C GLU A 179 -25.53 -7.75 -15.76
N ASP A 180 -24.55 -8.65 -15.53
CA ASP A 180 -24.24 -9.16 -14.20
C ASP A 180 -23.77 -8.05 -13.26
N LEU A 181 -22.92 -7.15 -13.74
CA LEU A 181 -22.42 -6.02 -12.96
C LEU A 181 -23.52 -4.98 -12.68
N MET A 182 -24.44 -4.76 -13.63
CA MET A 182 -25.63 -3.91 -13.42
C MET A 182 -26.54 -4.50 -12.33
N ASP A 183 -26.81 -5.81 -12.37
CA ASP A 183 -27.59 -6.51 -11.34
C ASP A 183 -26.93 -6.39 -9.96
N VAL A 184 -25.62 -6.62 -9.88
CA VAL A 184 -24.84 -6.46 -8.63
C VAL A 184 -24.94 -5.03 -8.10
N CYS A 185 -24.77 -4.00 -8.96
CA CYS A 185 -24.93 -2.60 -8.55
C CYS A 185 -26.34 -2.31 -8.01
N GLY A 186 -27.37 -2.90 -8.64
CA GLY A 186 -28.75 -2.83 -8.16
C GLY A 186 -28.93 -3.43 -6.77
N LYS A 187 -28.41 -4.63 -6.55
CA LYS A 187 -28.44 -5.34 -5.27
C LYS A 187 -27.67 -4.59 -4.18
N PHE A 188 -26.51 -3.99 -4.51
CA PHE A 188 -25.73 -3.17 -3.58
C PHE A 188 -26.53 -1.94 -3.11
N LYS A 189 -27.17 -1.23 -4.03
CA LYS A 189 -28.03 -0.08 -3.68
C LYS A 189 -29.24 -0.51 -2.85
N ALA A 190 -29.85 -1.63 -3.15
CA ALA A 190 -30.95 -2.19 -2.37
C ALA A 190 -30.50 -2.52 -0.93
N LEU A 191 -29.33 -3.12 -0.75
CA LEU A 191 -28.74 -3.38 0.57
C LEU A 191 -28.48 -2.09 1.35
N VAL A 192 -27.93 -1.06 0.72
CA VAL A 192 -27.74 0.25 1.36
C VAL A 192 -29.07 0.82 1.82
N LYS A 193 -30.10 0.82 0.96
CA LYS A 193 -31.45 1.30 1.30
C LYS A 193 -32.06 0.52 2.48
N GLU A 194 -31.91 -0.80 2.46
CA GLU A 194 -32.39 -1.66 3.55
C GLU A 194 -31.74 -1.32 4.89
N ARG A 195 -30.40 -1.18 4.92
CA ARG A 195 -29.61 -0.98 6.13
C ARG A 195 -29.64 0.45 6.65
N GLN A 196 -29.53 1.44 5.75
CA GLN A 196 -29.47 2.85 6.09
C GLN A 196 -30.85 3.53 6.15
N LYS A 197 -31.90 2.88 5.65
CA LYS A 197 -33.25 3.47 5.44
C LYS A 197 -33.21 4.73 4.54
N LYS A 198 -32.17 4.87 3.73
CA LYS A 198 -31.93 5.96 2.78
C LYS A 198 -31.34 5.40 1.51
N GLU A 199 -31.60 6.07 0.39
CA GLU A 199 -30.98 5.74 -0.90
C GLU A 199 -29.47 6.04 -0.86
N PHE A 200 -28.70 5.31 -1.67
CA PHE A 200 -27.30 5.61 -1.90
C PHE A 200 -27.16 7.04 -2.46
N PRO A 201 -26.23 7.89 -1.94
CA PRO A 201 -26.09 9.28 -2.37
C PRO A 201 -25.76 9.39 -3.87
N GLN A 202 -26.65 10.03 -4.63
CA GLN A 202 -26.49 10.21 -6.09
C GLN A 202 -25.87 11.57 -6.46
N ASP A 203 -25.79 12.54 -5.53
CA ASP A 203 -25.13 13.82 -5.76
C ASP A 203 -23.64 13.70 -5.50
N PRO A 204 -22.77 13.89 -6.52
CA PRO A 204 -21.31 13.76 -6.36
C PRO A 204 -20.67 14.80 -5.42
N LEU A 205 -21.28 15.96 -5.22
CA LEU A 205 -20.80 16.93 -4.23
C LEU A 205 -21.06 16.44 -2.81
N VAL A 206 -22.23 15.85 -2.57
CA VAL A 206 -22.56 15.19 -1.29
C VAL A 206 -21.63 14.00 -1.05
N GLN A 207 -21.36 13.19 -2.09
CA GLN A 207 -20.40 12.09 -2.00
C GLN A 207 -19.02 12.59 -1.59
N LEU A 208 -18.54 13.69 -2.19
CA LEU A 208 -17.24 14.28 -1.88
C LEU A 208 -17.16 14.79 -0.44
N GLU A 209 -18.20 15.47 0.05
CA GLU A 209 -18.27 15.94 1.42
C GLU A 209 -18.23 14.79 2.42
N LEU A 210 -19.03 13.76 2.20
CA LEU A 210 -19.11 12.58 3.07
C LEU A 210 -17.80 11.80 3.08
N ALA A 211 -17.18 11.59 1.91
CA ALA A 211 -15.89 10.88 1.78
C ALA A 211 -14.75 11.64 2.44
N ARG A 212 -14.67 12.97 2.26
CA ARG A 212 -13.71 13.83 2.97
C ARG A 212 -13.85 13.70 4.48
N ASP A 213 -15.07 13.75 4.98
CA ASP A 213 -15.34 13.65 6.42
C ASP A 213 -15.03 12.25 6.95
N ALA A 214 -15.30 11.18 6.18
CA ALA A 214 -14.91 9.82 6.52
C ALA A 214 -13.39 9.68 6.60
N VAL A 215 -12.63 10.23 5.64
CA VAL A 215 -11.16 10.24 5.69
C VAL A 215 -10.64 10.99 6.92
N PHE A 216 -11.23 12.11 7.30
CA PHE A 216 -10.86 12.78 8.56
C PHE A 216 -11.17 11.89 9.78
N ARG A 217 -12.35 11.25 9.82
CA ARG A 217 -12.71 10.33 10.92
C ARG A 217 -11.76 9.15 11.03
N SER A 218 -11.23 8.65 9.90
CA SER A 218 -10.31 7.50 9.89
C SER A 218 -9.00 7.75 10.66
N TRP A 219 -8.62 9.01 10.89
CA TRP A 219 -7.50 9.34 11.78
C TRP A 219 -7.68 8.77 13.19
N ASN A 220 -8.92 8.73 13.68
CA ASN A 220 -9.26 8.28 15.01
C ASN A 220 -9.96 6.91 15.05
N ASN A 221 -9.90 6.11 13.98
CA ASN A 221 -10.31 4.72 14.04
C ASN A 221 -9.34 3.90 14.93
N ASP A 222 -9.78 2.75 15.42
CA ASP A 222 -9.00 1.96 16.39
C ASP A 222 -7.67 1.45 15.82
N ARG A 223 -7.63 1.09 14.52
CA ARG A 223 -6.40 0.68 13.82
C ARG A 223 -5.36 1.80 13.81
N ALA A 224 -5.79 3.02 13.44
CA ALA A 224 -4.91 4.17 13.37
C ALA A 224 -4.40 4.60 14.75
N LYS A 225 -5.25 4.58 15.78
CA LYS A 225 -4.86 4.85 17.17
C LYS A 225 -3.83 3.84 17.66
N TYR A 226 -4.09 2.54 17.45
CA TYR A 226 -3.16 1.48 17.85
C TYR A 226 -1.81 1.65 17.17
N TYR A 227 -1.81 1.87 15.84
CA TYR A 227 -0.59 2.08 15.07
C TYR A 227 0.21 3.28 15.59
N ARG A 228 -0.46 4.42 15.84
CA ARG A 228 0.21 5.62 16.37
C ARG A 228 0.83 5.36 17.75
N LYS A 229 0.09 4.73 18.64
CA LYS A 229 0.60 4.36 19.98
C LYS A 229 1.85 3.48 19.90
N THR A 230 1.81 2.45 19.05
CA THR A 230 2.93 1.49 18.88
C THR A 230 4.17 2.15 18.25
N ASN A 231 3.96 3.15 17.37
CA ASN A 231 5.05 3.81 16.66
C ASN A 231 5.43 5.19 17.25
N GLY A 232 4.92 5.56 18.42
CA GLY A 232 5.24 6.84 19.07
C GLY A 232 4.80 8.08 18.27
N ILE A 233 3.74 7.97 17.46
CA ILE A 233 3.22 9.06 16.63
C ILE A 233 2.21 9.88 17.45
N PRO A 234 2.39 11.21 17.59
CA PRO A 234 1.45 12.06 18.32
C PRO A 234 0.05 12.09 17.70
N ASP A 235 -0.98 12.20 18.54
CA ASP A 235 -2.39 12.16 18.11
C ASP A 235 -2.87 13.48 17.47
N ASP A 236 -2.23 14.60 17.77
CA ASP A 236 -2.59 15.96 17.36
C ASP A 236 -2.11 16.36 15.95
N ILE A 237 -1.32 15.51 15.29
CA ILE A 237 -0.81 15.79 13.95
C ILE A 237 -1.93 15.84 12.90
N GLY A 238 -2.96 15.00 13.04
CA GLY A 238 -4.04 14.91 12.08
C GLY A 238 -3.65 14.24 10.75
N THR A 239 -4.58 14.23 9.81
CA THR A 239 -4.38 13.75 8.44
C THR A 239 -4.82 14.79 7.42
N ALA A 240 -4.07 14.94 6.33
CA ALA A 240 -4.53 15.64 5.16
C ALA A 240 -5.48 14.75 4.33
N VAL A 241 -6.27 15.39 3.47
CA VAL A 241 -7.13 14.70 2.49
C VAL A 241 -6.69 15.10 1.09
N ASN A 242 -6.31 14.11 0.27
CA ASN A 242 -5.92 14.32 -1.12
C ASN A 242 -7.11 13.97 -2.02
N VAL A 243 -7.63 14.98 -2.73
CA VAL A 243 -8.65 14.82 -3.78
C VAL A 243 -7.92 14.89 -5.12
N GLN A 244 -7.87 13.77 -5.84
CA GLN A 244 -7.07 13.64 -7.06
C GLN A 244 -7.88 13.01 -8.18
N ALA A 245 -7.73 13.52 -9.40
CA ALA A 245 -8.38 12.93 -10.56
C ALA A 245 -8.00 11.47 -10.73
N MET A 246 -9.00 10.64 -11.00
CA MET A 246 -8.77 9.23 -11.33
C MET A 246 -8.09 9.09 -12.69
N VAL A 247 -7.18 8.15 -12.76
CA VAL A 247 -6.64 7.54 -13.98
C VAL A 247 -6.83 6.03 -13.86
N PHE A 248 -7.10 5.37 -14.97
CA PHE A 248 -7.61 4.01 -14.96
C PHE A 248 -6.64 3.03 -15.61
N GLY A 249 -6.14 2.09 -14.82
CA GLY A 249 -5.34 0.96 -15.29
C GLY A 249 -6.16 -0.22 -15.81
N ASN A 250 -7.50 -0.13 -15.77
CA ASN A 250 -8.43 -1.22 -16.07
C ASN A 250 -9.43 -0.90 -17.19
N MET A 251 -9.08 0.03 -18.10
CA MET A 251 -9.95 0.32 -19.25
C MET A 251 -9.74 -0.64 -20.43
N GLY A 252 -8.60 -1.32 -20.51
CA GLY A 252 -8.23 -2.23 -21.60
C GLY A 252 -6.78 -2.68 -21.48
N ASP A 253 -6.31 -3.40 -22.50
CA ASP A 253 -4.99 -4.05 -22.52
C ASP A 253 -3.82 -3.06 -22.71
N ASP A 254 -4.09 -1.82 -23.11
CA ASP A 254 -3.13 -0.72 -23.17
C ASP A 254 -3.06 0.08 -21.85
N CYS A 255 -3.72 -0.44 -20.81
CA CYS A 255 -3.79 0.13 -19.47
C CYS A 255 -3.16 -0.84 -18.46
N ALA A 256 -2.52 -0.31 -17.45
CA ALA A 256 -1.89 -1.09 -16.40
C ALA A 256 -1.78 -0.29 -15.10
N THR A 257 -1.54 -0.98 -14.01
CA THR A 257 -1.18 -0.36 -12.73
C THR A 257 -0.06 -1.15 -12.08
N GLY A 258 0.76 -0.50 -11.27
CA GLY A 258 1.88 -1.18 -10.63
C GLY A 258 2.50 -0.38 -9.50
N VAL A 259 3.34 -1.09 -8.79
CA VAL A 259 4.13 -0.58 -7.66
C VAL A 259 5.58 -1.03 -7.82
N GLY A 260 6.51 -0.24 -7.33
CA GLY A 260 7.91 -0.61 -7.45
C GLY A 260 8.83 0.21 -6.57
N PHE A 261 10.09 -0.20 -6.59
CA PHE A 261 11.19 0.43 -5.89
C PHE A 261 12.31 0.73 -6.89
N THR A 262 13.01 1.83 -6.70
CA THR A 262 14.16 2.20 -7.53
C THR A 262 15.36 1.26 -7.33
N ARG A 263 15.40 0.53 -6.21
CA ARG A 263 16.35 -0.55 -5.89
C ARG A 263 15.64 -1.67 -5.17
N ASN A 264 16.20 -2.87 -5.19
CA ASN A 264 15.63 -4.01 -4.48
C ASN A 264 15.60 -3.76 -2.95
N PRO A 265 14.40 -3.67 -2.33
CA PRO A 265 14.27 -3.32 -0.92
C PRO A 265 14.68 -4.46 0.04
N ALA A 266 14.80 -5.69 -0.46
CA ALA A 266 15.23 -6.84 0.32
C ALA A 266 16.75 -6.98 0.34
N THR A 267 17.42 -6.78 -0.79
CA THR A 267 18.85 -7.04 -0.96
C THR A 267 19.70 -5.77 -1.09
N GLY A 268 19.11 -4.63 -1.43
CA GLY A 268 19.80 -3.38 -1.74
C GLY A 268 20.46 -3.35 -3.12
N ALA A 269 20.26 -4.36 -3.96
CA ALA A 269 20.79 -4.38 -5.31
C ALA A 269 20.19 -3.23 -6.13
N LYS A 270 21.04 -2.59 -6.96
CA LYS A 270 20.61 -1.53 -7.90
C LYS A 270 19.94 -2.14 -9.11
N GLU A 271 18.78 -2.70 -8.89
CA GLU A 271 17.90 -3.26 -9.90
C GLU A 271 16.49 -2.73 -9.73
N PHE A 272 15.81 -2.49 -10.84
CA PHE A 272 14.44 -2.04 -10.84
C PHE A 272 13.53 -3.16 -10.33
N TYR A 273 12.87 -2.93 -9.21
CA TYR A 273 12.14 -3.96 -8.48
C TYR A 273 10.69 -3.56 -8.33
N GLY A 274 9.77 -4.43 -8.71
CA GLY A 274 8.34 -4.16 -8.59
C GLY A 274 7.49 -5.07 -9.45
N GLU A 275 6.20 -4.82 -9.38
CA GLU A 275 5.15 -5.66 -9.96
C GLU A 275 4.09 -4.77 -10.64
N TYR A 276 3.45 -5.29 -11.68
CA TYR A 276 2.34 -4.62 -12.35
C TYR A 276 1.31 -5.62 -12.85
N LEU A 277 0.09 -5.13 -13.07
CA LEU A 277 -1.00 -5.86 -13.70
C LEU A 277 -1.53 -5.07 -14.88
N VAL A 278 -1.70 -5.73 -16.01
CA VAL A 278 -2.42 -5.19 -17.17
C VAL A 278 -3.92 -5.28 -16.88
N ASN A 279 -4.66 -4.28 -17.32
CA ASN A 279 -6.11 -4.19 -17.17
C ASN A 279 -6.55 -4.43 -15.71
N ALA A 280 -6.03 -3.59 -14.78
CA ALA A 280 -6.27 -3.71 -13.34
C ALA A 280 -6.28 -2.34 -12.65
N GLN A 281 -6.98 -2.24 -11.52
CA GLN A 281 -6.87 -1.10 -10.59
C GLN A 281 -5.74 -1.33 -9.57
N GLY A 282 -5.27 -0.24 -8.92
CA GLY A 282 -4.15 -0.31 -7.98
C GLY A 282 -4.36 -1.27 -6.82
N GLU A 283 -5.59 -1.41 -6.32
CA GLU A 283 -5.95 -2.36 -5.27
C GLU A 283 -5.76 -3.83 -5.69
N ASP A 284 -5.93 -4.15 -6.97
CA ASP A 284 -5.81 -5.52 -7.48
C ASP A 284 -4.36 -6.05 -7.40
N VAL A 285 -3.36 -5.15 -7.49
CA VAL A 285 -1.93 -5.51 -7.38
C VAL A 285 -1.58 -5.95 -5.97
N VAL A 286 -2.14 -5.30 -4.95
CA VAL A 286 -1.82 -5.55 -3.55
C VAL A 286 -2.74 -6.57 -2.90
N ALA A 287 -3.94 -6.79 -3.46
CA ALA A 287 -4.92 -7.75 -2.94
C ALA A 287 -4.56 -9.21 -3.23
N GLY A 288 -3.62 -9.47 -4.16
CA GLY A 288 -3.19 -10.83 -4.49
C GLY A 288 -4.22 -11.69 -5.24
N ILE A 289 -5.30 -11.07 -5.77
CA ILE A 289 -6.37 -11.76 -6.49
C ILE A 289 -5.85 -12.34 -7.82
N ARG A 290 -4.92 -11.64 -8.46
CA ARG A 290 -4.24 -12.02 -9.69
C ARG A 290 -2.74 -12.05 -9.45
N THR A 291 -2.01 -12.97 -10.09
CA THR A 291 -0.54 -13.00 -10.04
C THR A 291 0.02 -11.83 -10.86
N PRO A 292 0.73 -10.88 -10.24
CA PRO A 292 1.29 -9.75 -10.98
C PRO A 292 2.52 -10.16 -11.80
N HIS A 293 2.76 -9.42 -12.90
CA HIS A 293 3.97 -9.53 -13.70
C HIS A 293 5.11 -8.78 -13.03
N GLN A 294 6.34 -9.27 -13.23
CA GLN A 294 7.52 -8.54 -12.78
C GLN A 294 7.72 -7.28 -13.62
N ILE A 295 8.05 -6.16 -12.98
CA ILE A 295 8.16 -4.86 -13.67
C ILE A 295 9.16 -4.86 -14.83
N ARG A 296 10.16 -5.74 -14.82
CA ARG A 296 11.11 -5.94 -15.93
C ARG A 296 10.46 -6.48 -17.21
N ASP A 297 9.35 -7.21 -17.08
CA ASP A 297 8.64 -7.79 -18.21
C ASP A 297 7.84 -6.72 -18.98
N MET A 298 7.53 -5.60 -18.33
CA MET A 298 6.92 -4.42 -18.96
C MET A 298 7.74 -3.88 -20.13
N LYS A 299 9.07 -4.11 -20.15
CA LYS A 299 9.92 -3.75 -21.28
C LYS A 299 9.50 -4.42 -22.58
N LYS A 300 8.90 -5.60 -22.53
CA LYS A 300 8.39 -6.34 -23.70
C LYS A 300 6.97 -5.91 -24.05
N GLU A 301 6.11 -5.74 -23.05
CA GLU A 301 4.68 -5.50 -23.23
C GLU A 301 4.37 -4.01 -23.48
N LEU A 302 5.01 -3.09 -22.76
CA LEU A 302 4.81 -1.64 -22.81
C LEU A 302 6.15 -0.89 -22.87
N PRO A 303 6.98 -1.07 -23.90
CA PRO A 303 8.38 -0.61 -23.92
C PRO A 303 8.54 0.90 -23.74
N ARG A 304 7.69 1.71 -24.37
CA ARG A 304 7.73 3.19 -24.24
C ARG A 304 7.41 3.64 -22.82
N VAL A 305 6.44 2.99 -22.18
CA VAL A 305 6.05 3.25 -20.80
C VAL A 305 7.17 2.85 -19.85
N PHE A 306 7.78 1.67 -20.07
CA PHE A 306 8.92 1.20 -19.30
C PHE A 306 10.08 2.21 -19.33
N ASP A 307 10.48 2.68 -20.52
CA ASP A 307 11.56 3.65 -20.67
C ASP A 307 11.24 4.99 -20.01
N GLN A 308 9.97 5.42 -20.05
CA GLN A 308 9.53 6.63 -19.35
C GLN A 308 9.59 6.43 -17.83
N LEU A 309 9.13 5.28 -17.33
CA LEU A 309 9.15 4.93 -15.92
C LEU A 309 10.59 4.89 -15.39
N MET A 310 11.53 4.26 -16.11
CA MET A 310 12.95 4.23 -15.76
C MET A 310 13.55 5.63 -15.64
N ARG A 311 13.24 6.55 -16.55
CA ARG A 311 13.73 7.94 -16.50
C ARG A 311 13.16 8.70 -15.31
N ILE A 312 11.87 8.54 -15.02
CA ILE A 312 11.20 9.20 -13.91
C ILE A 312 11.76 8.69 -12.57
N THR A 313 11.88 7.39 -12.39
CA THR A 313 12.36 6.80 -11.14
C THR A 313 13.83 7.13 -10.88
N ALA A 314 14.68 7.16 -11.91
CA ALA A 314 16.06 7.64 -11.79
C ALA A 314 16.11 9.13 -11.36
N LYS A 315 15.21 9.98 -11.91
CA LYS A 315 15.09 11.38 -11.52
C LYS A 315 14.65 11.53 -10.06
N LEU A 316 13.67 10.73 -9.61
CA LEU A 316 13.18 10.73 -8.24
C LEU A 316 14.27 10.27 -7.26
N GLU A 317 14.97 9.15 -7.52
CA GLU A 317 16.06 8.67 -6.67
C GLU A 317 17.17 9.71 -6.54
N LYS A 318 17.57 10.36 -7.64
CA LYS A 318 18.58 11.41 -7.63
C LYS A 318 18.12 12.65 -6.84
N HIS A 319 16.84 13.05 -6.98
CA HIS A 319 16.27 14.22 -6.31
C HIS A 319 16.16 14.01 -4.79
N TYR A 320 15.58 12.88 -4.38
CA TYR A 320 15.43 12.56 -2.96
C TYR A 320 16.72 12.02 -2.33
N LYS A 321 17.72 11.71 -3.14
CA LYS A 321 18.98 11.07 -2.74
C LYS A 321 18.76 9.78 -1.95
N ASP A 322 17.62 9.12 -2.13
CA ASP A 322 17.25 7.90 -1.43
C ASP A 322 16.39 7.00 -2.31
N VAL A 323 16.36 5.71 -1.98
CA VAL A 323 15.50 4.73 -2.65
C VAL A 323 14.05 5.15 -2.51
N GLN A 324 13.35 5.16 -3.64
CA GLN A 324 11.94 5.50 -3.70
C GLN A 324 11.08 4.27 -3.92
N ASP A 325 10.02 4.17 -3.15
CA ASP A 325 8.84 3.33 -3.32
C ASP A 325 7.82 4.18 -4.09
N PHE A 326 7.28 3.68 -5.18
CA PHE A 326 6.39 4.43 -6.04
C PHE A 326 5.21 3.60 -6.53
N GLU A 327 4.10 4.30 -6.76
CA GLU A 327 2.88 3.75 -7.36
C GLU A 327 2.63 4.46 -8.69
N PHE A 328 2.24 3.71 -9.71
CA PHE A 328 1.96 4.25 -11.03
C PHE A 328 0.74 3.60 -11.69
N THR A 329 0.14 4.31 -12.62
CA THR A 329 -0.92 3.81 -13.51
C THR A 329 -0.62 4.22 -14.93
N VAL A 330 -0.91 3.32 -15.85
CA VAL A 330 -0.87 3.54 -17.29
C VAL A 330 -2.31 3.56 -17.79
N GLU A 331 -2.73 4.69 -18.34
CA GLU A 331 -4.03 4.85 -18.99
C GLU A 331 -3.81 5.11 -20.47
N SER A 332 -4.26 4.21 -21.35
CA SER A 332 -4.10 4.33 -22.81
C SER A 332 -2.65 4.64 -23.20
N ASN A 333 -1.71 3.82 -22.77
CA ASN A 333 -0.26 3.96 -22.98
C ASN A 333 0.37 5.24 -22.38
N LYS A 334 -0.34 5.99 -21.54
CA LYS A 334 0.16 7.17 -20.87
C LYS A 334 0.44 6.89 -19.41
N LEU A 335 1.70 7.09 -18.99
CA LEU A 335 2.15 6.87 -17.63
C LEU A 335 1.77 8.03 -16.71
N TYR A 336 1.28 7.70 -15.52
CA TYR A 336 1.06 8.61 -14.40
C TYR A 336 1.65 8.06 -13.12
N MET A 337 2.35 8.91 -12.37
CA MET A 337 2.81 8.60 -11.02
C MET A 337 1.76 9.02 -10.01
N LEU A 338 1.36 8.10 -9.14
CA LEU A 338 0.30 8.32 -8.15
C LEU A 338 0.85 8.64 -6.77
N GLN A 339 2.02 8.14 -6.45
CA GLN A 339 2.67 8.32 -5.16
C GLN A 339 4.16 8.05 -5.27
N THR A 340 4.95 8.74 -4.47
CA THR A 340 6.33 8.38 -4.15
C THR A 340 6.57 8.58 -2.66
N ARG A 341 7.43 7.74 -2.09
CA ARG A 341 7.88 7.84 -0.69
C ARG A 341 9.24 7.18 -0.56
N ASN A 342 9.95 7.47 0.53
CA ASN A 342 11.20 6.76 0.83
C ASN A 342 10.91 5.27 0.99
N GLY A 343 11.64 4.45 0.25
CA GLY A 343 11.43 3.01 0.20
C GLY A 343 11.76 2.36 1.55
N LYS A 344 10.76 1.69 2.15
CA LYS A 344 10.99 0.83 3.30
C LYS A 344 11.81 -0.37 2.84
N ARG A 345 12.84 -0.72 3.62
CA ARG A 345 13.83 -1.72 3.25
C ARG A 345 14.37 -2.44 4.47
N THR A 346 14.96 -3.59 4.25
CA THR A 346 15.61 -4.36 5.32
C THR A 346 16.87 -3.63 5.80
N ALA A 347 17.33 -3.97 6.98
CA ALA A 347 18.58 -3.44 7.52
C ALA A 347 19.77 -3.73 6.61
N ALA A 348 19.87 -4.95 6.08
CA ALA A 348 20.92 -5.34 5.13
C ALA A 348 20.89 -4.50 3.84
N ALA A 349 19.70 -4.30 3.27
CA ALA A 349 19.51 -3.46 2.10
C ALA A 349 19.85 -1.99 2.41
N ALA A 350 19.47 -1.47 3.59
CA ALA A 350 19.75 -0.11 3.99
C ALA A 350 21.26 0.17 4.04
N VAL A 351 22.03 -0.74 4.65
CA VAL A 351 23.51 -0.64 4.67
C VAL A 351 24.09 -0.69 3.27
N LYS A 352 23.68 -1.68 2.46
CA LYS A 352 24.19 -1.81 1.09
C LYS A 352 23.87 -0.58 0.25
N ILE A 353 22.65 -0.08 0.30
CA ILE A 353 22.21 1.12 -0.41
C ILE A 353 23.01 2.35 0.02
N ALA A 354 23.21 2.55 1.34
CA ALA A 354 23.99 3.65 1.86
C ALA A 354 25.44 3.62 1.34
N VAL A 355 26.08 2.45 1.36
CA VAL A 355 27.43 2.26 0.82
C VAL A 355 27.50 2.52 -0.68
N ASP A 356 26.54 2.01 -1.44
CA ASP A 356 26.51 2.18 -2.90
C ASP A 356 26.23 3.64 -3.28
N MET A 357 25.33 4.35 -2.58
CA MET A 357 25.06 5.76 -2.83
C MET A 357 26.26 6.68 -2.52
N VAL A 358 27.09 6.33 -1.54
CA VAL A 358 28.37 7.03 -1.31
C VAL A 358 29.33 6.78 -2.48
N LYS A 359 29.47 5.54 -2.95
CA LYS A 359 30.29 5.21 -4.12
C LYS A 359 29.81 5.94 -5.40
N GLU A 360 28.50 6.09 -5.54
CA GLU A 360 27.84 6.83 -6.63
C GLU A 360 27.93 8.37 -6.45
N LYS A 361 28.51 8.86 -5.37
CA LYS A 361 28.63 10.29 -5.03
C LYS A 361 27.27 11.02 -4.89
N LEU A 362 26.22 10.30 -4.53
CA LEU A 362 24.89 10.86 -4.26
C LEU A 362 24.80 11.43 -2.83
N ILE A 363 25.51 10.81 -1.88
CA ILE A 363 25.54 11.20 -0.46
C ILE A 363 26.97 11.12 0.08
N THR A 364 27.21 11.79 1.22
CA THR A 364 28.49 11.66 1.96
C THR A 364 28.48 10.43 2.87
N LYS A 365 29.65 10.09 3.45
CA LYS A 365 29.75 9.01 4.44
C LYS A 365 28.97 9.35 5.72
N GLU A 366 29.03 10.60 6.13
CA GLU A 366 28.31 11.12 7.30
C GLU A 366 26.79 11.04 7.08
N GLU A 367 26.30 11.48 5.91
CA GLU A 367 24.90 11.33 5.54
C GLU A 367 24.47 9.86 5.53
N ALA A 368 25.34 8.94 5.05
CA ALA A 368 25.07 7.51 5.04
C ALA A 368 24.93 6.94 6.46
N LEU A 369 25.81 7.32 7.38
CA LEU A 369 25.78 6.89 8.78
C LEU A 369 24.51 7.38 9.50
N LEU A 370 24.07 8.61 9.24
CA LEU A 370 22.87 9.20 9.84
C LEU A 370 21.55 8.61 9.33
N ARG A 371 21.58 7.81 8.27
CA ARG A 371 20.37 7.19 7.68
C ARG A 371 19.96 5.89 8.33
N LEU A 372 20.86 5.24 9.04
CA LEU A 372 20.57 3.98 9.71
C LEU A 372 20.29 4.22 11.19
N GLU A 373 19.15 3.71 11.62
CA GLU A 373 18.82 3.67 13.04
C GLU A 373 19.66 2.58 13.74
N PRO A 374 20.10 2.79 15.00
CA PRO A 374 20.85 1.77 15.75
C PRO A 374 20.18 0.40 15.77
N GLN A 375 18.85 0.36 15.90
CA GLN A 375 18.07 -0.87 15.87
C GLN A 375 18.20 -1.65 14.57
N GLN A 376 18.41 -0.98 13.43
CA GLN A 376 18.64 -1.65 12.14
C GLN A 376 20.00 -2.34 12.10
N ILE A 377 21.00 -1.78 12.81
CA ILE A 377 22.32 -2.39 12.94
C ILE A 377 22.20 -3.65 13.79
N ASP A 378 21.48 -3.59 14.92
CA ASP A 378 21.22 -4.75 15.77
C ASP A 378 20.55 -5.89 14.99
N GLN A 379 19.61 -5.59 14.07
CA GLN A 379 18.97 -6.60 13.22
C GLN A 379 19.96 -7.36 12.34
N LEU A 380 21.09 -6.76 11.96
CA LEU A 380 22.13 -7.39 11.14
C LEU A 380 22.97 -8.40 11.93
N LEU A 381 22.85 -8.36 13.24
CA LEU A 381 23.50 -9.29 14.14
C LEU A 381 22.62 -10.52 14.47
N HIS A 382 21.40 -10.59 13.86
CA HIS A 382 20.49 -11.72 14.06
C HIS A 382 20.91 -12.98 13.29
N PRO A 383 20.55 -14.16 13.82
CA PRO A 383 21.01 -15.42 13.31
C PRO A 383 20.53 -15.74 11.88
N VAL A 384 21.31 -16.49 11.15
CA VAL A 384 20.97 -17.17 9.91
C VAL A 384 20.92 -18.69 10.16
N ILE A 385 20.27 -19.45 9.27
CA ILE A 385 20.28 -20.91 9.39
C ILE A 385 21.72 -21.43 9.26
N ASP A 386 22.10 -22.35 10.15
CA ASP A 386 23.42 -23.02 10.07
C ASP A 386 23.52 -23.77 8.71
N PRO A 387 24.53 -23.45 7.87
CA PRO A 387 24.70 -24.11 6.58
C PRO A 387 24.94 -25.63 6.70
N LYS A 388 25.31 -26.13 7.88
CA LYS A 388 25.50 -27.57 8.14
C LYS A 388 24.23 -28.28 8.59
N ALA A 389 23.15 -27.54 8.84
CA ALA A 389 21.88 -28.12 9.28
C ALA A 389 21.26 -28.99 8.18
N LYS A 390 20.72 -30.13 8.55
CA LYS A 390 19.86 -30.90 7.67
C LYS A 390 18.49 -30.25 7.62
N LEU A 391 18.09 -29.83 6.43
CA LEU A 391 16.85 -29.11 6.22
C LEU A 391 15.81 -29.97 5.54
N GLU A 392 14.61 -30.00 6.09
CA GLU A 392 13.43 -30.59 5.46
C GLU A 392 12.59 -29.46 4.84
N ILE A 393 13.01 -29.00 3.65
CA ILE A 393 12.32 -27.95 2.92
C ILE A 393 11.04 -28.53 2.32
N VAL A 394 9.89 -27.97 2.69
CA VAL A 394 8.57 -28.46 2.26
C VAL A 394 7.88 -27.52 1.28
N ALA A 395 8.27 -26.24 1.27
CA ALA A 395 7.72 -25.26 0.35
C ALA A 395 8.72 -24.11 0.11
N LYS A 396 8.44 -23.34 -0.92
CA LYS A 396 9.17 -22.12 -1.24
C LYS A 396 8.19 -21.04 -1.67
N GLY A 397 8.23 -19.91 -0.97
CA GLY A 397 7.50 -18.69 -1.33
C GLY A 397 8.45 -17.57 -1.73
N LEU A 398 7.95 -16.34 -1.75
CA LEU A 398 8.74 -15.15 -2.05
C LEU A 398 9.59 -14.76 -0.83
N PRO A 399 10.89 -14.42 -1.01
CA PRO A 399 11.79 -13.96 0.05
C PRO A 399 11.44 -12.50 0.43
N ALA A 400 10.36 -12.33 1.15
CA ALA A 400 9.75 -11.01 1.38
C ALA A 400 10.52 -10.17 2.41
N SER A 401 11.10 -10.79 3.44
CA SER A 401 11.98 -10.13 4.40
C SER A 401 13.03 -11.13 4.90
N PRO A 402 14.35 -10.84 4.73
CA PRO A 402 15.42 -11.78 5.02
C PRO A 402 15.58 -12.09 6.50
N GLY A 403 16.45 -13.04 6.78
CA GLY A 403 16.73 -13.59 8.09
C GLY A 403 16.21 -15.02 8.22
N ALA A 404 16.45 -15.63 9.38
CA ALA A 404 15.92 -16.93 9.73
C ALA A 404 15.08 -16.84 11.01
N ALA A 405 13.95 -17.52 11.02
CA ALA A 405 13.07 -17.60 12.18
C ALA A 405 12.63 -19.04 12.42
N THR A 406 12.54 -19.42 13.69
CA THR A 406 12.00 -20.70 14.13
C THR A 406 10.95 -20.45 15.20
N GLY A 407 9.82 -21.15 15.15
CA GLY A 407 8.77 -21.01 16.16
C GLY A 407 7.61 -22.00 15.96
N ALA A 408 6.73 -22.02 16.95
CA ALA A 408 5.49 -22.78 16.88
C ALA A 408 4.50 -22.04 15.95
N VAL A 409 3.81 -22.79 15.10
CA VAL A 409 2.82 -22.26 14.17
C VAL A 409 1.60 -21.76 14.94
N VAL A 410 1.16 -20.54 14.60
CA VAL A 410 -0.12 -19.98 15.04
C VAL A 410 -0.85 -19.36 13.84
N PHE A 411 -2.19 -19.48 13.82
CA PHE A 411 -3.01 -19.02 12.68
C PHE A 411 -3.77 -17.72 12.97
N HIS A 412 -3.76 -17.24 14.20
CA HIS A 412 -4.48 -16.05 14.61
C HIS A 412 -3.56 -15.08 15.34
N ALA A 413 -3.66 -13.78 15.02
CA ALA A 413 -2.85 -12.72 15.62
C ALA A 413 -2.96 -12.66 17.14
N ASN A 414 -4.18 -12.80 17.70
CA ASN A 414 -4.41 -12.85 19.14
C ASN A 414 -3.70 -14.05 19.80
N LYS A 415 -3.70 -15.20 19.14
CA LYS A 415 -3.02 -16.41 19.64
C LYS A 415 -1.51 -16.25 19.63
N ALA A 416 -0.99 -15.54 18.62
CA ALA A 416 0.43 -15.18 18.59
C ALA A 416 0.82 -14.34 19.81
N VAL A 417 0.01 -13.34 20.17
CA VAL A 417 0.25 -12.50 21.36
C VAL A 417 0.16 -13.31 22.65
N GLU A 418 -0.85 -14.17 22.79
CA GLU A 418 -1.00 -15.04 23.97
C GLU A 418 0.25 -15.90 24.18
N TRP A 419 0.69 -16.62 23.15
CA TRP A 419 1.83 -17.52 23.26
C TRP A 419 3.17 -16.78 23.39
N ALA A 420 3.33 -15.63 22.75
CA ALA A 420 4.52 -14.80 22.95
C ALA A 420 4.59 -14.26 24.39
N THR A 421 3.46 -13.92 25.01
CA THR A 421 3.39 -13.51 26.43
C THR A 421 3.79 -14.65 27.37
N GLU A 422 3.51 -15.91 26.99
CA GLU A 422 3.96 -17.11 27.70
C GLU A 422 5.46 -17.42 27.44
N GLY A 423 6.16 -16.60 26.67
CA GLY A 423 7.58 -16.79 26.32
C GLY A 423 7.84 -17.80 25.20
N LYS A 424 6.82 -18.17 24.41
CA LYS A 424 6.97 -19.07 23.27
C LYS A 424 7.38 -18.29 22.03
N ASP A 425 8.32 -18.81 21.26
CA ASP A 425 8.62 -18.32 19.92
C ASP A 425 7.54 -18.82 18.95
N VAL A 426 6.91 -17.89 18.21
CA VAL A 426 5.81 -18.22 17.29
C VAL A 426 6.09 -17.76 15.86
N ILE A 427 5.57 -18.52 14.90
CA ILE A 427 5.47 -18.16 13.48
C ILE A 427 3.99 -17.93 13.16
N LEU A 428 3.66 -16.72 12.74
CA LEU A 428 2.30 -16.38 12.31
C LEU A 428 2.09 -16.86 10.87
N VAL A 429 1.15 -17.80 10.70
CA VAL A 429 0.80 -18.37 9.40
C VAL A 429 -0.60 -17.90 9.01
N ARG A 430 -0.72 -17.23 7.87
CA ARG A 430 -1.99 -16.69 7.38
C ARG A 430 -2.20 -17.05 5.92
N LYS A 431 -3.45 -17.06 5.48
CA LYS A 431 -3.73 -17.07 4.03
C LYS A 431 -3.21 -15.78 3.39
N GLU A 432 -3.52 -14.66 3.99
CA GLU A 432 -2.97 -13.32 3.74
C GLU A 432 -3.06 -12.51 5.04
N THR A 433 -2.19 -11.53 5.26
CA THR A 433 -2.31 -10.65 6.42
C THR A 433 -3.10 -9.40 6.08
N SER A 434 -3.85 -8.92 7.06
CA SER A 434 -4.55 -7.63 7.03
C SER A 434 -3.94 -6.65 8.05
N PRO A 435 -4.29 -5.36 7.99
CA PRO A 435 -3.89 -4.40 9.02
C PRO A 435 -4.30 -4.79 10.45
N ASP A 436 -5.33 -5.61 10.61
CA ASP A 436 -5.80 -6.08 11.91
C ASP A 436 -4.86 -7.15 12.52
N ASP A 437 -3.98 -7.75 11.72
CA ASP A 437 -3.00 -8.75 12.19
C ASP A 437 -1.72 -8.13 12.77
N ILE A 438 -1.56 -6.80 12.74
CA ILE A 438 -0.30 -6.10 13.06
C ILE A 438 0.25 -6.45 14.45
N HIS A 439 -0.61 -6.61 15.46
CA HIS A 439 -0.21 -6.96 16.83
C HIS A 439 0.35 -8.39 16.92
N GLY A 440 -0.17 -9.33 16.13
CA GLY A 440 0.36 -10.69 16.02
C GLY A 440 1.67 -10.75 15.23
N MET A 441 1.78 -9.94 14.17
CA MET A 441 3.01 -9.81 13.38
C MET A 441 4.16 -9.21 14.21
N ASP A 442 3.85 -8.29 15.12
CA ASP A 442 4.85 -7.63 15.97
C ASP A 442 5.51 -8.60 16.95
N VAL A 443 4.77 -9.51 17.56
CA VAL A 443 5.29 -10.48 18.51
C VAL A 443 5.86 -11.75 17.87
N ALA A 444 5.48 -12.05 16.62
CA ALA A 444 5.95 -13.22 15.91
C ALA A 444 7.47 -13.14 15.58
N ARG A 445 8.17 -14.27 15.62
CA ARG A 445 9.55 -14.41 15.13
C ARG A 445 9.63 -14.36 13.62
N GLY A 446 8.58 -14.85 12.94
CA GLY A 446 8.47 -14.85 11.50
C GLY A 446 7.03 -14.90 11.02
N ILE A 447 6.82 -14.57 9.75
CA ILE A 447 5.51 -14.49 9.11
C ILE A 447 5.55 -15.33 7.83
N LEU A 448 4.54 -16.19 7.67
CA LEU A 448 4.33 -16.99 6.47
C LEU A 448 2.95 -16.72 5.92
N THR A 449 2.85 -16.40 4.63
CA THR A 449 1.55 -16.25 3.97
C THR A 449 1.45 -17.12 2.72
N ALA A 450 0.26 -17.73 2.52
CA ALA A 450 -0.04 -18.50 1.30
C ALA A 450 -0.15 -17.59 0.09
N LYS A 451 -0.72 -16.40 0.25
CA LYS A 451 -0.94 -15.41 -0.80
C LYS A 451 -0.18 -14.10 -0.55
N GLY A 452 -0.10 -13.28 -1.58
CA GLY A 452 0.51 -11.96 -1.53
C GLY A 452 1.88 -11.89 -2.20
N GLY A 453 2.14 -10.78 -2.89
CA GLY A 453 3.41 -10.47 -3.54
C GLY A 453 4.43 -9.81 -2.60
N MET A 454 5.56 -9.39 -3.17
CA MET A 454 6.64 -8.69 -2.45
C MET A 454 6.24 -7.29 -1.96
N THR A 455 5.13 -6.78 -2.43
CA THR A 455 4.52 -5.48 -2.05
C THR A 455 3.27 -5.63 -1.19
N SER A 456 2.88 -6.87 -0.86
CA SER A 456 1.74 -7.17 0.01
C SER A 456 1.91 -6.59 1.41
N HIS A 457 0.82 -6.49 2.16
CA HIS A 457 0.81 -6.03 3.55
C HIS A 457 1.80 -6.82 4.41
N ALA A 458 1.80 -8.17 4.32
CA ALA A 458 2.75 -9.03 5.03
C ALA A 458 4.21 -8.64 4.75
N ALA A 459 4.56 -8.50 3.47
CA ALA A 459 5.92 -8.20 3.05
C ALA A 459 6.40 -6.80 3.49
N VAL A 460 5.54 -5.79 3.36
CA VAL A 460 5.89 -4.40 3.70
C VAL A 460 6.04 -4.23 5.21
N VAL A 461 5.07 -4.75 5.98
CA VAL A 461 5.06 -4.62 7.44
C VAL A 461 6.18 -5.46 8.07
N ALA A 462 6.40 -6.70 7.61
CA ALA A 462 7.51 -7.52 8.12
C ALA A 462 8.87 -6.85 7.93
N ARG A 463 9.14 -6.25 6.75
CA ARG A 463 10.37 -5.47 6.52
C ARG A 463 10.48 -4.28 7.46
N GLN A 464 9.37 -3.58 7.70
CA GLN A 464 9.37 -2.44 8.62
C GLN A 464 9.71 -2.87 10.05
N MET A 465 9.20 -4.03 10.48
CA MET A 465 9.41 -4.57 11.83
C MET A 465 10.72 -5.37 11.97
N GLY A 466 11.47 -5.57 10.88
CA GLY A 466 12.68 -6.42 10.87
C GLY A 466 12.38 -7.90 11.11
N LYS A 467 11.17 -8.37 10.80
CA LYS A 467 10.75 -9.76 10.99
C LYS A 467 11.02 -10.57 9.73
N THR A 468 11.46 -11.79 9.89
CA THR A 468 11.58 -12.76 8.79
C THR A 468 10.21 -12.99 8.14
N CYS A 469 10.14 -12.92 6.81
CA CYS A 469 8.87 -13.13 6.11
C CYS A 469 9.06 -13.93 4.83
N VAL A 470 8.23 -14.94 4.66
CA VAL A 470 8.00 -15.68 3.42
C VAL A 470 6.55 -15.42 3.01
N ALA A 471 6.34 -14.76 1.87
CA ALA A 471 5.01 -14.41 1.36
C ALA A 471 4.70 -15.16 0.06
N GLY A 472 3.40 -15.27 -0.29
CA GLY A 472 2.99 -15.88 -1.55
C GLY A 472 3.50 -17.31 -1.72
N CYS A 473 3.42 -18.10 -0.66
CA CYS A 473 3.79 -19.51 -0.69
C CYS A 473 2.59 -20.33 -1.16
N ASP A 474 2.32 -20.35 -2.46
CA ASP A 474 1.15 -21.01 -3.06
C ASP A 474 1.11 -22.53 -2.82
N ALA A 475 2.25 -23.12 -2.43
CA ALA A 475 2.35 -24.55 -2.11
C ALA A 475 1.69 -24.92 -0.77
N ILE A 476 1.35 -23.93 0.09
CA ILE A 476 0.64 -24.19 1.34
C ILE A 476 -0.84 -23.87 1.20
N ASP A 477 -1.68 -24.79 1.66
CA ASP A 477 -3.13 -24.57 1.77
C ASP A 477 -3.50 -24.32 3.24
N VAL A 478 -3.78 -23.08 3.57
CA VAL A 478 -4.03 -22.62 4.95
C VAL A 478 -5.52 -22.68 5.25
N ASP A 479 -5.89 -23.45 6.27
CA ASP A 479 -7.23 -23.52 6.83
C ASP A 479 -7.24 -22.93 8.24
N GLU A 480 -7.53 -21.63 8.33
CA GLU A 480 -7.56 -20.88 9.59
C GLU A 480 -8.69 -21.31 10.53
N LYS A 481 -9.74 -21.97 10.01
CA LYS A 481 -10.86 -22.47 10.82
C LYS A 481 -10.50 -23.71 11.60
N THR A 482 -9.66 -24.56 11.03
CA THR A 482 -9.21 -25.81 11.67
C THR A 482 -7.77 -25.72 12.20
N ASN A 483 -7.19 -24.49 12.21
CA ASN A 483 -5.85 -24.19 12.69
C ASN A 483 -4.79 -25.14 12.15
N ARG A 484 -4.71 -25.27 10.83
CA ARG A 484 -3.72 -26.09 10.12
C ARG A 484 -3.41 -25.56 8.74
N PHE A 485 -2.29 -25.98 8.19
CA PHE A 485 -2.04 -25.90 6.75
C PHE A 485 -1.56 -27.23 6.19
N MET A 486 -1.78 -27.41 4.90
CA MET A 486 -1.32 -28.59 4.16
C MET A 486 -0.20 -28.19 3.20
N VAL A 487 0.82 -29.03 3.07
CA VAL A 487 1.93 -28.84 2.15
C VAL A 487 2.54 -30.17 1.74
N GLY A 488 2.60 -30.47 0.44
CA GLY A 488 3.20 -31.69 -0.07
C GLY A 488 2.64 -32.97 0.55
N GLY A 489 1.34 -33.05 0.84
CA GLY A 489 0.67 -34.18 1.51
C GLY A 489 0.88 -34.25 3.03
N LYS A 490 1.62 -33.33 3.62
CA LYS A 490 1.82 -33.22 5.07
C LYS A 490 0.84 -32.22 5.68
N VAL A 491 0.44 -32.44 6.93
CA VAL A 491 -0.42 -31.57 7.71
C VAL A 491 0.42 -30.94 8.82
N VAL A 492 0.46 -29.61 8.88
CA VAL A 492 1.08 -28.84 9.96
C VAL A 492 -0.04 -28.18 10.76
N ARG A 493 -0.07 -28.44 12.07
CA ARG A 493 -1.10 -27.96 12.99
C ARG A 493 -0.57 -26.83 13.86
N GLU A 494 -1.48 -26.11 14.49
CA GLU A 494 -1.13 -25.14 15.51
C GLU A 494 -0.27 -25.80 16.61
N GLY A 495 0.85 -25.18 16.94
CA GLY A 495 1.84 -25.70 17.88
C GLY A 495 2.96 -26.51 17.28
N ASP A 496 2.83 -27.01 16.05
CA ASP A 496 3.95 -27.65 15.35
C ASP A 496 5.04 -26.62 15.06
N PHE A 497 6.30 -27.05 15.05
CA PHE A 497 7.41 -26.15 14.77
C PHE A 497 7.74 -26.10 13.29
N ILE A 498 7.93 -24.89 12.80
CA ILE A 498 8.53 -24.63 11.49
C ILE A 498 9.66 -23.62 11.60
N SER A 499 10.50 -23.59 10.59
CA SER A 499 11.52 -22.58 10.42
C SER A 499 11.37 -21.92 9.05
N LEU A 500 11.63 -20.63 8.99
CA LEU A 500 11.57 -19.83 7.77
C LEU A 500 12.94 -19.30 7.42
N ASN A 501 13.32 -19.43 6.16
CA ASN A 501 14.45 -18.72 5.58
C ASN A 501 13.91 -17.61 4.70
N GLY A 502 13.79 -16.42 5.27
CA GLY A 502 13.28 -15.26 4.54
C GLY A 502 14.23 -14.72 3.46
N THR A 503 15.48 -15.17 3.43
CA THR A 503 16.46 -14.80 2.40
C THR A 503 16.27 -15.62 1.12
N THR A 504 15.91 -16.91 1.26
CA THR A 504 15.72 -17.82 0.11
C THR A 504 14.24 -18.10 -0.19
N GLY A 505 13.34 -17.76 0.74
CA GLY A 505 11.90 -18.02 0.65
C GLY A 505 11.51 -19.44 1.09
N GLU A 506 12.40 -20.19 1.73
CA GLU A 506 12.17 -21.59 2.11
C GLU A 506 11.36 -21.71 3.39
N VAL A 507 10.43 -22.68 3.38
CA VAL A 507 9.65 -23.13 4.54
C VAL A 507 10.17 -24.53 4.92
N ILE A 508 10.58 -24.69 6.17
CA ILE A 508 11.30 -25.86 6.65
C ILE A 508 10.53 -26.43 7.84
N LEU A 509 10.31 -27.74 7.86
CA LEU A 509 9.68 -28.41 9.01
C LEU A 509 10.65 -28.52 10.19
N GLY A 510 10.12 -28.32 11.39
CA GLY A 510 10.87 -28.47 12.63
C GLY A 510 11.73 -27.24 13.00
N LYS A 511 12.48 -27.42 14.08
CA LYS A 511 13.45 -26.44 14.58
C LYS A 511 14.80 -26.64 13.89
N VAL A 512 15.37 -25.58 13.33
CA VAL A 512 16.73 -25.63 12.77
C VAL A 512 17.69 -24.78 13.59
N PRO A 513 18.96 -25.17 13.69
CA PRO A 513 19.97 -24.37 14.37
C PRO A 513 20.26 -23.07 13.61
N LEU A 514 20.41 -21.98 14.36
CA LEU A 514 20.68 -20.65 13.84
C LEU A 514 22.06 -20.18 14.30
N ILE A 515 22.81 -19.50 13.42
CA ILE A 515 24.11 -18.90 13.72
C ILE A 515 24.11 -17.40 13.44
N ALA A 516 24.95 -16.66 14.15
CA ALA A 516 25.09 -15.21 13.95
C ALA A 516 25.72 -14.89 12.58
N PRO A 517 25.27 -13.85 11.86
CA PRO A 517 25.86 -13.45 10.58
C PRO A 517 27.27 -12.88 10.73
N ALA A 518 28.12 -13.08 9.72
CA ALA A 518 29.46 -12.53 9.70
C ALA A 518 29.45 -11.02 9.33
N MET A 519 30.30 -10.22 10.01
CA MET A 519 30.52 -8.81 9.68
C MET A 519 31.42 -8.67 8.43
N SER A 520 30.83 -8.75 7.23
CA SER A 520 31.56 -8.72 5.96
C SER A 520 30.87 -7.83 4.90
N GLY A 521 31.55 -7.57 3.78
CA GLY A 521 31.00 -6.83 2.64
C GLY A 521 30.63 -5.37 2.96
N SER A 522 29.44 -4.94 2.54
CA SER A 522 28.98 -3.56 2.74
C SER A 522 28.86 -3.19 4.23
N PHE A 523 28.49 -4.15 5.09
CA PHE A 523 28.40 -3.92 6.52
C PHE A 523 29.78 -3.60 7.15
N GLY A 524 30.82 -4.34 6.77
CA GLY A 524 32.19 -4.05 7.22
C GLY A 524 32.67 -2.67 6.75
N VAL A 525 32.38 -2.27 5.50
CA VAL A 525 32.68 -0.94 4.99
C VAL A 525 31.96 0.15 5.78
N PHE A 526 30.65 -0.03 6.02
CA PHE A 526 29.83 0.90 6.78
C PHE A 526 30.37 1.07 8.22
N MET A 527 30.67 -0.03 8.90
CA MET A 527 31.23 -0.01 10.25
C MET A 527 32.60 0.65 10.30
N SER A 528 33.44 0.50 9.28
CA SER A 528 34.73 1.22 9.19
C SER A 528 34.57 2.74 9.14
N TRP A 529 33.50 3.24 8.51
CA TRP A 529 33.16 4.67 8.50
C TRP A 529 32.69 5.14 9.89
N ALA A 530 31.84 4.33 10.56
CA ALA A 530 31.38 4.62 11.90
C ALA A 530 32.58 4.69 12.89
N ASP A 531 33.51 3.74 12.78
CA ASP A 531 34.73 3.73 13.60
C ASP A 531 35.63 4.97 13.37
N ALA A 532 35.68 5.50 12.16
CA ALA A 532 36.46 6.69 11.83
C ALA A 532 35.89 7.99 12.43
N VAL A 533 34.56 8.07 12.66
CA VAL A 533 33.88 9.28 13.16
C VAL A 533 33.53 9.21 14.65
N ARG A 534 33.48 8.01 15.25
CA ARG A 534 33.12 7.85 16.68
C ARG A 534 34.13 8.55 17.59
N ARG A 535 33.65 9.29 18.57
CA ARG A 535 34.45 9.95 19.60
C ARG A 535 34.57 9.12 20.88
N LEU A 536 33.51 8.46 21.27
CA LEU A 536 33.44 7.59 22.44
C LEU A 536 33.73 6.15 22.02
N LYS A 537 34.71 5.51 22.67
CA LYS A 537 35.06 4.10 22.47
C LYS A 537 34.24 3.20 23.42
N VAL A 538 32.95 3.47 23.54
CA VAL A 538 32.02 2.66 24.36
C VAL A 538 31.53 1.47 23.52
N ARG A 539 31.51 0.29 24.15
CA ARG A 539 30.86 -0.92 23.59
C ARG A 539 29.42 -1.00 24.04
#